data_b68d48184405a0a674f7699f924c70a8
#
_entry.id   b68d48184405a0a674f7699f924c70a8
#
_cell.length_a   1.000
_cell.length_b   1.000
_cell.length_c   1.000
_cell.angle_alpha   90.00
_cell.angle_beta   90.00
_cell.angle_gamma   90.00
#
_symmetry.space_group_name_H-M   'P 1'
#
loop_
_entity.id
_entity.type
_entity.pdbx_description
1 polymer ?
#
loop_
_entity_poly.entity_id
_entity_poly.type
_entity_poly.pdbx_seq_one_letter_code
_entity_poly.pdbx_strand_id
1 'polypeptide(L)'
;AVQDGEDALFLNAQLQDGTTARLDPKSEETPKAQVRFLHLSPDAPAVDIFAGDAVLAGADDLSFPNGSGYLEVPAGSYDIAIVPAGGTLDQAVLTVPGLALEEGKAYTGVAYDRVASLKALALVDDLSTPMSGKLRVRAIHMAPDVGAVDIWNIPAEGDPAKIYDNVPFGAVGDYLELPAGAYTLGFDVNEDAVPDVVFETPALSQGLIINLFAVQDGADALFLNAQFQDGTTARIDPKSEETPKAQVRFIHLSPDAPSVDIFAGGAALDGADGLAFPNGSGYLEVPAGAYDIAIVPMGGTIGDAVLTVPGLALEEGKAYTGVAYDRLASLKATALVDDLSAPMTGKLRVRAIHMAPDVGAVDIWNIPAEGDPAKVYDNVPFGAVGDYLELPEGAYTLGFDVNEDAVPDVV
;
A
#
# COMPACT_ATOMS: atom_id res chain seq x y z
N ALA A 1 -7.66 64.29 28.95
CA ALA A 1 -7.99 62.95 29.41
C ALA A 1 -9.15 63.06 30.40
N VAL A 2 -10.00 62.07 30.38
CA VAL A 2 -11.18 61.96 31.27
C VAL A 2 -11.13 60.55 31.88
N GLN A 3 -11.56 60.43 33.10
CA GLN A 3 -11.67 59.14 33.82
C GLN A 3 -13.16 58.81 33.93
N ASP A 4 -13.58 57.61 33.61
CA ASP A 4 -14.92 57.17 33.92
C ASP A 4 -14.91 56.44 35.27
N GLY A 5 -16.09 56.16 35.84
CA GLY A 5 -16.24 55.72 37.24
C GLY A 5 -15.57 54.39 37.60
N GLU A 6 -14.82 53.71 36.69
CA GLU A 6 -14.14 52.45 36.89
C GLU A 6 -12.60 52.56 36.67
N ASP A 7 -12.04 53.75 36.92
CA ASP A 7 -10.62 54.07 36.79
C ASP A 7 -10.03 53.96 35.33
N ALA A 8 -10.87 53.81 34.33
CA ALA A 8 -10.42 53.78 32.93
C ALA A 8 -10.21 55.21 32.37
N LEU A 9 -9.00 55.49 31.87
CA LEU A 9 -8.67 56.73 31.20
C LEU A 9 -9.04 56.68 29.72
N PHE A 10 -9.75 57.74 29.24
CA PHE A 10 -10.01 57.92 27.81
C PHE A 10 -9.74 59.39 27.40
N LEU A 11 -9.59 59.63 26.10
CA LEU A 11 -9.52 60.97 25.53
C LEU A 11 -10.91 61.34 25.01
N ASN A 12 -11.40 62.51 25.39
CA ASN A 12 -12.57 63.14 24.77
C ASN A 12 -12.08 64.19 23.77
N ALA A 13 -12.27 63.97 22.49
CA ALA A 13 -11.94 64.86 21.42
C ALA A 13 -13.17 65.72 21.08
N GLN A 14 -13.08 67.04 21.19
CA GLN A 14 -14.09 67.99 20.70
C GLN A 14 -13.76 68.34 19.26
N LEU A 15 -14.70 68.08 18.35
CA LEU A 15 -14.57 68.38 16.92
C LEU A 15 -15.06 69.80 16.61
N GLN A 16 -14.66 70.34 15.44
CA GLN A 16 -15.02 71.73 15.02
C GLN A 16 -16.51 71.94 14.84
N ASP A 17 -17.26 70.91 14.59
CA ASP A 17 -18.73 70.93 14.44
C ASP A 17 -19.48 70.95 15.80
N GLY A 18 -18.75 70.94 16.91
CA GLY A 18 -19.30 70.93 18.27
C GLY A 18 -19.60 69.53 18.81
N THR A 19 -19.41 68.48 18.03
CA THR A 19 -19.57 67.10 18.50
C THR A 19 -18.36 66.66 19.32
N THR A 20 -18.52 65.60 20.12
CA THR A 20 -17.45 64.99 20.88
C THR A 20 -17.30 63.52 20.52
N ALA A 21 -16.08 63.06 20.43
CA ALA A 21 -15.73 61.67 20.22
C ALA A 21 -14.94 61.14 21.41
N ARG A 22 -15.33 59.98 21.96
CA ARG A 22 -14.55 59.22 22.94
C ARG A 22 -13.49 58.43 22.19
N LEU A 23 -12.24 58.60 22.62
CA LEU A 23 -11.10 57.79 22.17
C LEU A 23 -10.62 56.96 23.34
N ASP A 24 -10.92 55.69 23.34
CA ASP A 24 -10.46 54.80 24.36
C ASP A 24 -8.97 54.41 24.10
N PRO A 25 -8.21 54.08 25.17
CA PRO A 25 -6.88 53.55 25.00
C PRO A 25 -6.93 52.32 24.07
N LYS A 26 -5.94 52.21 23.21
CA LYS A 26 -5.76 50.95 22.48
C LYS A 26 -5.56 49.84 23.52
N SER A 27 -6.41 48.84 23.53
CA SER A 27 -6.17 47.64 24.32
C SER A 27 -4.80 47.07 23.96
N GLU A 28 -3.91 46.89 24.89
CA GLU A 28 -2.67 46.14 24.64
C GLU A 28 -3.11 44.72 24.31
N GLU A 29 -3.03 44.38 23.02
CA GLU A 29 -3.22 42.97 22.62
C GLU A 29 -2.11 42.17 23.26
N THR A 30 -2.45 41.18 24.09
CA THR A 30 -1.47 40.27 24.66
C THR A 30 -0.73 39.58 23.54
N PRO A 31 0.61 39.71 23.45
CA PRO A 31 1.38 39.01 22.43
C PRO A 31 1.09 37.52 22.43
N LYS A 32 0.88 36.93 21.26
CA LYS A 32 0.49 35.54 21.12
C LYS A 32 1.51 34.73 20.33
N ALA A 33 1.60 33.45 20.67
CA ALA A 33 2.27 32.40 19.91
C ALA A 33 1.22 31.36 19.46
N GLN A 34 1.58 30.56 18.49
CA GLN A 34 0.80 29.40 18.06
C GLN A 34 1.49 28.12 18.53
N VAL A 35 0.74 27.19 19.09
CA VAL A 35 1.29 25.89 19.51
C VAL A 35 0.30 24.79 19.13
N ARG A 36 0.82 23.67 18.66
CA ARG A 36 0.07 22.43 18.46
C ARG A 36 0.85 21.26 19.03
N PHE A 37 0.17 20.15 19.25
CA PHE A 37 0.75 18.95 19.83
C PHE A 37 0.48 17.74 18.97
N LEU A 38 1.40 16.79 18.99
CA LEU A 38 1.32 15.53 18.24
C LEU A 38 1.72 14.38 19.16
N HIS A 39 0.89 13.34 19.21
CA HIS A 39 1.11 12.15 20.01
C HIS A 39 1.66 11.01 19.13
N LEU A 40 2.96 10.73 19.25
CA LEU A 40 3.67 9.70 18.47
C LEU A 40 4.30 8.61 19.36
N SER A 41 3.74 8.36 20.55
CA SER A 41 4.12 7.21 21.39
C SER A 41 3.17 6.04 21.08
N PRO A 42 3.66 4.95 20.44
CA PRO A 42 2.80 3.90 19.84
C PRO A 42 2.11 3.01 20.87
N ASP A 43 2.62 2.92 22.09
CA ASP A 43 2.11 2.09 23.17
C ASP A 43 1.49 2.89 24.34
N ALA A 44 1.42 4.24 24.19
CA ALA A 44 0.78 5.09 25.18
C ALA A 44 -0.73 5.23 24.93
N PRO A 45 -1.54 5.34 26.00
CA PRO A 45 -2.94 5.73 25.88
C PRO A 45 -3.06 7.17 25.36
N ALA A 46 -4.30 7.60 25.05
CA ALA A 46 -4.57 9.00 24.78
C ALA A 46 -4.10 9.90 25.92
N VAL A 47 -3.69 11.13 25.59
CA VAL A 47 -3.11 12.08 26.55
C VAL A 47 -3.79 13.45 26.48
N ASP A 48 -3.78 14.15 27.61
CA ASP A 48 -4.12 15.56 27.76
C ASP A 48 -2.84 16.36 27.95
N ILE A 49 -2.76 17.52 27.31
CA ILE A 49 -1.65 18.45 27.46
C ILE A 49 -2.02 19.56 28.44
N PHE A 50 -1.25 19.69 29.50
CA PHE A 50 -1.37 20.77 30.47
C PHE A 50 -0.34 21.86 30.17
N ALA A 51 -0.78 23.11 30.25
CA ALA A 51 0.09 24.28 30.26
C ALA A 51 -0.07 24.99 31.60
N GLY A 52 0.94 24.90 32.46
CA GLY A 52 0.78 25.23 33.89
C GLY A 52 -0.18 24.28 34.59
N ASP A 53 -1.15 24.81 35.30
CA ASP A 53 -2.07 24.03 36.14
C ASP A 53 -3.36 23.57 35.43
N ALA A 54 -3.52 23.90 34.14
CA ALA A 54 -4.76 23.63 33.41
C ALA A 54 -4.53 22.86 32.10
N VAL A 55 -5.50 22.01 31.74
CA VAL A 55 -5.56 21.37 30.42
C VAL A 55 -5.66 22.45 29.35
N LEU A 56 -4.82 22.36 28.32
CA LEU A 56 -4.88 23.26 27.20
C LEU A 56 -6.03 22.86 26.27
N ALA A 57 -7.08 23.69 26.25
CA ALA A 57 -8.29 23.42 25.47
C ALA A 57 -7.96 23.17 24.00
N GLY A 58 -8.39 22.05 23.43
CA GLY A 58 -8.09 21.59 22.09
C GLY A 58 -6.79 20.77 21.96
N ALA A 59 -6.12 20.49 23.08
CA ALA A 59 -5.03 19.53 23.18
C ALA A 59 -5.33 18.47 24.26
N ASP A 60 -6.57 18.07 24.34
CA ASP A 60 -7.11 17.02 25.19
C ASP A 60 -7.47 15.78 24.37
N ASP A 61 -7.43 14.60 24.99
CA ASP A 61 -7.74 13.30 24.38
C ASP A 61 -6.97 13.02 23.08
N LEU A 62 -5.71 13.44 23.04
CA LEU A 62 -4.84 13.21 21.88
C LEU A 62 -4.43 11.75 21.83
N SER A 63 -4.94 11.00 20.84
CA SER A 63 -4.62 9.60 20.60
C SER A 63 -3.55 9.44 19.53
N PHE A 64 -2.68 8.44 19.67
CA PHE A 64 -1.72 8.06 18.63
C PHE A 64 -2.41 7.68 17.30
N PRO A 65 -1.90 8.10 16.13
CA PRO A 65 -0.81 9.01 15.84
C PRO A 65 -1.27 10.46 15.54
N ASN A 66 -2.31 10.93 16.21
CA ASN A 66 -2.97 12.21 15.92
C ASN A 66 -2.43 13.36 16.77
N GLY A 67 -2.87 14.56 16.45
CA GLY A 67 -2.51 15.77 17.15
C GLY A 67 -3.62 16.82 17.16
N SER A 68 -3.32 17.96 17.78
CA SER A 68 -4.19 19.14 17.76
C SER A 68 -3.94 19.99 16.51
N GLY A 69 -4.90 20.87 16.22
CA GLY A 69 -4.63 22.07 15.41
C GLY A 69 -3.76 23.09 16.15
N TYR A 70 -3.39 24.18 15.48
CA TYR A 70 -2.73 25.30 16.18
C TYR A 70 -3.69 26.00 17.13
N LEU A 71 -3.22 26.17 18.37
CA LEU A 71 -3.88 26.88 19.44
C LEU A 71 -3.15 28.20 19.65
N GLU A 72 -3.88 29.31 19.76
CA GLU A 72 -3.29 30.59 20.14
C GLU A 72 -3.18 30.70 21.65
N VAL A 73 -1.95 30.90 22.12
CA VAL A 73 -1.65 31.11 23.55
C VAL A 73 -0.85 32.41 23.75
N PRO A 74 -0.95 33.07 24.90
CA PRO A 74 -0.08 34.19 25.20
C PRO A 74 1.40 33.82 25.02
N ALA A 75 2.21 34.71 24.49
CA ALA A 75 3.66 34.51 24.49
C ALA A 75 4.17 34.52 25.92
N GLY A 76 5.08 33.59 26.24
CA GLY A 76 5.57 33.41 27.61
C GLY A 76 6.29 32.08 27.80
N SER A 77 6.59 31.77 29.05
CA SER A 77 7.22 30.49 29.44
C SER A 77 6.18 29.60 30.11
N TYR A 78 6.09 28.34 29.68
CA TYR A 78 5.13 27.37 30.15
C TYR A 78 5.79 26.09 30.64
N ASP A 79 5.33 25.58 31.74
CA ASP A 79 5.60 24.18 32.11
C ASP A 79 4.52 23.32 31.42
N ILE A 80 4.95 22.49 30.47
CA ILE A 80 4.06 21.60 29.73
C ILE A 80 4.11 20.22 30.37
N ALA A 81 2.95 19.66 30.73
CA ALA A 81 2.86 18.31 31.22
C ALA A 81 1.98 17.45 30.32
N ILE A 82 2.43 16.20 30.10
CA ILE A 82 1.70 15.18 29.37
C ILE A 82 1.07 14.24 30.40
N VAL A 83 -0.24 14.15 30.38
CA VAL A 83 -1.04 13.42 31.36
C VAL A 83 -1.91 12.41 30.62
N PRO A 84 -2.11 11.17 31.11
CA PRO A 84 -3.10 10.27 30.51
C PRO A 84 -4.49 10.93 30.48
N ALA A 85 -5.23 10.75 29.38
CA ALA A 85 -6.52 11.42 29.15
C ALA A 85 -7.49 11.25 30.32
N GLY A 86 -8.10 12.36 30.73
CA GLY A 86 -9.00 12.43 31.91
C GLY A 86 -8.27 12.38 33.25
N GLY A 87 -6.93 12.38 33.27
CA GLY A 87 -6.13 12.41 34.49
C GLY A 87 -5.96 13.82 35.09
N THR A 88 -5.22 13.89 36.14
CA THR A 88 -4.88 15.13 36.87
C THR A 88 -3.37 15.39 36.78
N LEU A 89 -2.93 16.62 37.01
CA LEU A 89 -1.54 17.05 36.83
C LEU A 89 -0.53 16.20 37.63
N ASP A 90 -0.90 15.69 38.77
CA ASP A 90 -0.08 14.80 39.60
C ASP A 90 0.14 13.40 38.95
N GLN A 91 -0.61 13.08 37.93
CA GLN A 91 -0.47 11.85 37.11
C GLN A 91 0.38 12.07 35.84
N ALA A 92 1.04 13.23 35.74
CA ALA A 92 1.87 13.52 34.58
C ALA A 92 2.95 12.44 34.35
N VAL A 93 2.99 11.92 33.12
CA VAL A 93 4.00 10.92 32.71
C VAL A 93 5.26 11.57 32.18
N LEU A 94 5.16 12.84 31.75
CA LEU A 94 6.31 13.65 31.33
C LEU A 94 6.02 15.12 31.56
N THR A 95 7.04 15.88 32.03
CA THR A 95 6.96 17.33 32.18
C THR A 95 8.14 17.99 31.47
N VAL A 96 7.86 19.02 30.67
CA VAL A 96 8.85 19.88 30.00
C VAL A 96 8.77 21.26 30.65
N PRO A 97 9.70 21.60 31.56
CA PRO A 97 9.65 22.87 32.24
C PRO A 97 10.15 24.02 31.37
N GLY A 98 9.53 25.18 31.51
CA GLY A 98 10.03 26.45 30.98
C GLY A 98 10.05 26.55 29.47
N LEU A 99 9.15 25.88 28.74
CA LEU A 99 9.05 26.03 27.28
C LEU A 99 8.73 27.49 26.93
N ALA A 100 9.66 28.17 26.28
CA ALA A 100 9.49 29.54 25.84
C ALA A 100 8.74 29.63 24.53
N LEU A 101 7.58 30.28 24.51
CA LEU A 101 6.76 30.56 23.34
C LEU A 101 6.89 32.05 22.99
N GLU A 102 7.55 32.38 21.88
CA GLU A 102 7.80 33.76 21.43
C GLU A 102 6.62 34.29 20.62
N GLU A 103 6.41 35.60 20.70
CA GLU A 103 5.38 36.29 19.93
C GLU A 103 5.52 36.04 18.42
N GLY A 104 4.43 35.70 17.76
CA GLY A 104 4.36 35.48 16.30
C GLY A 104 5.03 34.19 15.82
N LYS A 105 5.58 33.36 16.69
CA LYS A 105 6.13 32.06 16.35
C LYS A 105 5.07 30.97 16.42
N ALA A 106 5.30 29.92 15.63
CA ALA A 106 4.52 28.69 15.64
C ALA A 106 5.39 27.51 16.13
N TYR A 107 4.80 26.64 16.93
CA TYR A 107 5.50 25.52 17.55
C TYR A 107 4.70 24.23 17.39
N THR A 108 5.42 23.11 17.19
CA THR A 108 4.85 21.75 17.31
C THR A 108 5.54 21.03 18.46
N GLY A 109 4.78 20.72 19.52
CA GLY A 109 5.21 19.82 20.59
C GLY A 109 4.92 18.37 20.18
N VAL A 110 5.90 17.48 20.29
CA VAL A 110 5.78 16.07 19.92
C VAL A 110 6.09 15.21 21.15
N ALA A 111 5.14 14.36 21.55
CA ALA A 111 5.38 13.28 22.50
C ALA A 111 5.71 12.01 21.69
N TYR A 112 6.87 11.41 21.92
CA TYR A 112 7.37 10.30 21.11
C TYR A 112 8.17 9.29 21.94
N ASP A 113 8.56 8.20 21.33
CA ASP A 113 9.16 7.01 21.94
C ASP A 113 8.10 6.17 22.68
N ARG A 114 8.50 5.03 23.21
CA ARG A 114 7.61 4.16 23.98
C ARG A 114 7.33 4.75 25.38
N VAL A 115 6.21 4.38 25.98
CA VAL A 115 5.81 4.87 27.31
C VAL A 115 6.95 4.77 28.33
N ALA A 116 7.69 3.65 28.33
CA ALA A 116 8.77 3.42 29.28
C ALA A 116 9.96 4.39 29.13
N SER A 117 10.09 5.04 27.98
CA SER A 117 11.18 5.97 27.63
C SER A 117 10.64 7.27 26.98
N LEU A 118 9.39 7.62 27.30
CA LEU A 118 8.67 8.75 26.71
C LEU A 118 9.50 10.03 26.71
N LYS A 119 9.55 10.68 25.55
CA LYS A 119 10.27 11.92 25.32
C LYS A 119 9.35 12.99 24.74
N ALA A 120 9.77 14.23 24.86
CA ALA A 120 9.13 15.35 24.19
C ALA A 120 10.14 16.14 23.38
N LEU A 121 9.68 16.69 22.26
CA LEU A 121 10.43 17.58 21.39
C LEU A 121 9.56 18.79 21.06
N ALA A 122 10.14 19.97 21.09
CA ALA A 122 9.51 21.20 20.64
C ALA A 122 10.16 21.65 19.34
N LEU A 123 9.38 21.78 18.30
CA LEU A 123 9.80 22.23 16.96
C LEU A 123 9.31 23.66 16.73
N VAL A 124 10.16 24.51 16.20
CA VAL A 124 9.73 25.81 15.64
C VAL A 124 9.29 25.56 14.20
N ASP A 125 8.08 25.95 13.87
CA ASP A 125 7.51 25.77 12.54
C ASP A 125 7.69 27.04 11.69
N ASP A 126 8.14 26.89 10.46
CA ASP A 126 8.16 27.98 9.48
C ASP A 126 6.90 27.93 8.64
N LEU A 127 5.92 28.78 8.99
CA LEU A 127 4.65 28.91 8.29
C LEU A 127 4.66 29.95 7.17
N SER A 128 5.82 30.50 6.81
CA SER A 128 5.92 31.43 5.67
C SER A 128 5.55 30.70 4.36
N THR A 129 4.92 31.43 3.45
CA THR A 129 4.44 30.85 2.19
C THR A 129 5.59 30.26 1.38
N PRO A 130 5.53 28.97 0.98
CA PRO A 130 6.50 28.37 0.07
C PRO A 130 6.62 29.10 -1.26
N MET A 131 7.74 28.96 -1.95
CA MET A 131 7.93 29.53 -3.29
C MET A 131 6.84 29.03 -4.26
N SER A 132 6.49 29.85 -5.25
CA SER A 132 5.47 29.51 -6.27
C SER A 132 5.81 28.16 -6.95
N GLY A 133 4.84 27.28 -7.05
CA GLY A 133 5.00 25.93 -7.61
C GLY A 133 5.62 24.91 -6.66
N LYS A 134 5.93 25.30 -5.42
CA LYS A 134 6.58 24.44 -4.43
C LYS A 134 5.72 24.18 -3.21
N LEU A 135 6.08 23.15 -2.49
CA LEU A 135 5.68 22.82 -1.12
C LEU A 135 6.94 22.85 -0.23
N ARG A 136 6.74 22.94 1.08
CA ARG A 136 7.82 22.89 2.07
C ARG A 136 7.63 21.67 2.96
N VAL A 137 8.70 20.86 3.12
CA VAL A 137 8.66 19.64 3.93
C VAL A 137 9.95 19.51 4.74
N ARG A 138 9.85 18.96 5.94
CA ARG A 138 10.99 18.44 6.69
C ARG A 138 10.71 17.03 7.16
N ALA A 139 11.75 16.20 7.19
CA ALA A 139 11.69 14.84 7.71
C ALA A 139 12.06 14.82 9.19
N ILE A 140 11.36 13.98 9.97
CA ILE A 140 11.55 13.83 11.40
C ILE A 140 11.49 12.35 11.73
N HIS A 141 12.52 11.81 12.37
CA HIS A 141 12.60 10.38 12.64
C HIS A 141 12.15 10.08 14.09
N MET A 142 10.93 9.47 14.21
CA MET A 142 10.30 9.14 15.50
C MET A 142 9.95 7.65 15.63
N ALA A 143 10.58 6.76 14.84
CA ALA A 143 10.42 5.32 14.94
C ALA A 143 11.47 4.75 15.92
N PRO A 144 11.08 4.27 17.13
CA PRO A 144 12.03 4.03 18.23
C PRO A 144 12.96 2.83 18.01
N ASP A 145 12.54 1.82 17.27
CA ASP A 145 13.31 0.59 17.05
C ASP A 145 13.99 0.56 15.68
N VAL A 146 13.93 1.67 14.95
CA VAL A 146 14.63 1.85 13.67
C VAL A 146 15.90 2.65 13.91
N GLY A 147 17.02 2.17 13.39
CA GLY A 147 18.31 2.86 13.45
C GLY A 147 18.29 4.22 12.72
N ALA A 148 19.46 4.77 12.46
CA ALA A 148 19.53 5.93 11.58
C ALA A 148 19.05 5.55 10.17
N VAL A 149 18.40 6.49 9.47
CA VAL A 149 17.83 6.23 8.16
C VAL A 149 18.36 7.20 7.12
N ASP A 150 18.65 6.70 5.93
CA ASP A 150 18.82 7.50 4.74
C ASP A 150 17.48 7.65 4.02
N ILE A 151 17.16 8.85 3.58
CA ILE A 151 15.90 9.09 2.85
C ILE A 151 16.23 9.48 1.40
N TRP A 152 15.68 8.73 0.48
CA TRP A 152 15.88 8.88 -0.95
C TRP A 152 14.60 9.36 -1.63
N ASN A 153 14.73 10.23 -2.62
CA ASN A 153 13.69 10.45 -3.63
C ASN A 153 13.96 9.52 -4.81
N ILE A 154 12.96 8.71 -5.16
CA ILE A 154 13.01 7.74 -6.26
C ILE A 154 12.10 8.27 -7.37
N PRO A 155 12.61 9.01 -8.35
CA PRO A 155 11.78 9.53 -9.45
C PRO A 155 11.34 8.40 -10.40
N ALA A 156 10.21 8.58 -11.10
CA ALA A 156 9.75 7.63 -12.12
C ALA A 156 10.74 7.51 -13.30
N GLU A 157 11.51 8.56 -13.57
CA GLU A 157 12.57 8.58 -14.58
C GLU A 157 13.82 9.23 -14.00
N GLY A 158 14.98 8.63 -14.22
CA GLY A 158 16.28 9.09 -13.68
C GLY A 158 16.74 8.30 -12.46
N ASP A 159 17.90 8.68 -11.92
CA ASP A 159 18.51 7.97 -10.80
C ASP A 159 17.91 8.46 -9.46
N PRO A 160 17.76 7.55 -8.46
CA PRO A 160 17.42 7.94 -7.08
C PRO A 160 18.44 8.94 -6.51
N ALA A 161 17.93 9.90 -5.74
CA ALA A 161 18.76 10.92 -5.09
C ALA A 161 18.51 10.91 -3.58
N LYS A 162 19.59 10.83 -2.79
CA LYS A 162 19.51 10.95 -1.34
C LYS A 162 19.15 12.39 -0.98
N ILE A 163 18.09 12.58 -0.19
CA ILE A 163 17.60 13.89 0.26
C ILE A 163 17.91 14.17 1.73
N TYR A 164 18.01 13.12 2.54
CA TYR A 164 18.54 13.19 3.91
C TYR A 164 19.49 12.01 4.14
N ASP A 165 20.59 12.29 4.85
CA ASP A 165 21.65 11.31 5.10
C ASP A 165 21.76 11.05 6.59
N ASN A 166 21.77 9.80 6.98
CA ASN A 166 22.00 9.30 8.33
C ASN A 166 21.18 10.05 9.41
N VAL A 167 19.85 10.06 9.27
CA VAL A 167 18.93 10.72 10.22
C VAL A 167 18.70 9.78 11.41
N PRO A 168 19.29 10.04 12.59
CA PRO A 168 19.12 9.17 13.75
C PRO A 168 17.73 9.34 14.39
N PHE A 169 17.31 8.36 15.19
CA PHE A 169 16.10 8.46 15.99
C PHE A 169 16.05 9.74 16.84
N GLY A 170 14.94 10.46 16.79
CA GLY A 170 14.74 11.75 17.45
C GLY A 170 15.29 12.96 16.69
N ALA A 171 15.94 12.77 15.54
CA ALA A 171 16.47 13.87 14.76
C ALA A 171 15.41 14.53 13.87
N VAL A 172 15.69 15.80 13.57
CA VAL A 172 14.85 16.68 12.76
C VAL A 172 15.69 17.21 11.59
N GLY A 173 15.25 16.95 10.38
CA GLY A 173 15.87 17.51 9.18
C GLY A 173 15.49 18.97 8.97
N ASP A 174 16.28 19.68 8.16
CA ASP A 174 15.95 21.02 7.72
C ASP A 174 14.76 21.02 6.76
N TYR A 175 14.07 22.15 6.67
CA TYR A 175 13.02 22.32 5.68
C TYR A 175 13.58 22.36 4.25
N LEU A 176 12.97 21.59 3.37
CA LEU A 176 13.24 21.55 1.93
C LEU A 176 12.05 22.11 1.16
N GLU A 177 12.34 22.88 0.12
CA GLU A 177 11.35 23.36 -0.85
C GLU A 177 11.34 22.47 -2.09
N LEU A 178 10.32 21.65 -2.22
CA LEU A 178 10.15 20.68 -3.30
C LEU A 178 9.09 21.14 -4.29
N PRO A 179 9.16 20.79 -5.58
CA PRO A 179 8.08 21.01 -6.55
C PRO A 179 6.77 20.36 -6.07
N ALA A 180 5.62 20.91 -6.42
CA ALA A 180 4.35 20.24 -6.23
C ALA A 180 4.30 18.96 -7.08
N GLY A 181 3.75 17.86 -6.54
CA GLY A 181 3.69 16.58 -7.25
C GLY A 181 3.58 15.38 -6.32
N ALA A 182 3.57 14.19 -6.89
CA ALA A 182 3.66 12.93 -6.16
C ALA A 182 5.14 12.53 -6.00
N TYR A 183 5.45 11.88 -4.89
CA TYR A 183 6.81 11.44 -4.54
C TYR A 183 6.82 9.95 -4.21
N THR A 184 7.86 9.28 -4.67
CA THR A 184 8.25 7.97 -4.16
C THR A 184 9.47 8.17 -3.28
N LEU A 185 9.32 7.86 -1.98
CA LEU A 185 10.36 8.01 -0.97
C LEU A 185 10.88 6.64 -0.58
N GLY A 186 12.18 6.44 -0.65
CA GLY A 186 12.86 5.23 -0.18
C GLY A 186 13.55 5.48 1.15
N PHE A 187 13.38 4.56 2.09
CA PHE A 187 14.03 4.57 3.40
C PHE A 187 15.01 3.40 3.45
N ASP A 188 16.29 3.71 3.55
CA ASP A 188 17.37 2.76 3.75
C ASP A 188 17.71 2.77 5.25
N VAL A 189 17.47 1.64 5.90
CA VAL A 189 17.63 1.49 7.36
C VAL A 189 18.85 0.65 7.75
N ASN A 190 19.61 0.17 6.76
CA ASN A 190 20.80 -0.66 6.95
C ASN A 190 22.08 -0.06 6.34
N GLU A 191 21.99 1.12 5.71
CA GLU A 191 23.08 1.89 5.11
C GLU A 191 23.78 1.18 3.95
N ASP A 192 23.08 0.34 3.18
CA ASP A 192 23.65 -0.34 2.01
C ASP A 192 23.42 0.41 0.69
N ALA A 193 22.83 1.60 0.75
CA ALA A 193 22.43 2.48 -0.36
C ALA A 193 21.29 1.90 -1.25
N VAL A 194 20.54 0.93 -0.73
CA VAL A 194 19.33 0.39 -1.35
C VAL A 194 18.16 0.62 -0.39
N PRO A 195 17.09 1.32 -0.79
CA PRO A 195 15.95 1.49 0.09
C PRO A 195 15.30 0.16 0.49
N ASP A 196 15.17 -0.07 1.80
CA ASP A 196 14.48 -1.24 2.37
C ASP A 196 12.96 -1.08 2.39
N VAL A 197 12.48 0.16 2.53
CA VAL A 197 11.05 0.50 2.61
C VAL A 197 10.74 1.65 1.68
N VAL A 198 9.69 1.50 0.88
CA VAL A 198 9.27 2.51 -0.10
C VAL A 198 7.89 3.04 0.26
N PHE A 199 7.70 4.36 0.14
CA PHE A 199 6.44 5.04 0.36
C PHE A 199 6.05 5.83 -0.88
N GLU A 200 4.78 5.81 -1.25
CA GLU A 200 4.24 6.63 -2.33
C GLU A 200 3.28 7.68 -1.78
N THR A 201 3.56 8.95 -2.05
CA THR A 201 2.65 10.03 -1.65
C THR A 201 1.59 10.25 -2.72
N PRO A 202 0.37 10.69 -2.34
CA PRO A 202 -0.52 11.29 -3.33
C PRO A 202 0.12 12.55 -3.95
N ALA A 203 -0.48 13.08 -5.01
CA ALA A 203 -0.05 14.36 -5.57
C ALA A 203 -0.22 15.49 -4.55
N LEU A 204 0.89 16.06 -4.09
CA LEU A 204 0.94 17.14 -3.11
C LEU A 204 0.83 18.50 -3.82
N SER A 205 -0.06 19.35 -3.34
CA SER A 205 -0.29 20.67 -3.93
C SER A 205 0.79 21.68 -3.55
N GLN A 206 1.01 22.68 -4.38
CA GLN A 206 1.84 23.83 -4.02
C GLN A 206 1.30 24.56 -2.79
N GLY A 207 2.19 25.16 -2.01
CA GLY A 207 1.86 25.94 -0.81
C GLY A 207 1.63 25.11 0.43
N LEU A 208 1.70 23.77 0.36
CA LEU A 208 1.68 22.91 1.55
C LEU A 208 2.96 23.06 2.36
N ILE A 209 2.80 23.04 3.69
CA ILE A 209 3.89 22.96 4.66
C ILE A 209 3.66 21.69 5.47
N ILE A 210 4.64 20.78 5.46
CA ILE A 210 4.48 19.41 5.96
C ILE A 210 5.62 19.08 6.92
N ASN A 211 5.27 18.61 8.12
CA ASN A 211 6.17 17.85 8.97
C ASN A 211 5.93 16.37 8.67
N LEU A 212 6.90 15.68 8.11
CA LEU A 212 6.81 14.28 7.73
C LEU A 212 7.56 13.43 8.76
N PHE A 213 6.81 12.72 9.58
CA PHE A 213 7.34 11.88 10.64
C PHE A 213 7.44 10.43 10.18
N ALA A 214 8.61 9.82 10.32
CA ALA A 214 8.74 8.36 10.27
C ALA A 214 8.39 7.80 11.66
N VAL A 215 7.40 6.92 11.74
CA VAL A 215 6.79 6.43 12.99
C VAL A 215 6.61 4.93 12.92
N GLN A 216 6.69 4.24 14.06
CA GLN A 216 6.26 2.84 14.18
C GLN A 216 4.92 2.78 14.91
N ASP A 217 4.04 1.86 14.51
CA ASP A 217 2.80 1.57 15.24
C ASP A 217 3.01 0.51 16.34
N GLY A 218 1.93 0.14 17.05
CA GLY A 218 1.98 -0.84 18.12
C GLY A 218 2.37 -2.26 17.70
N ALA A 219 2.40 -2.54 16.39
CA ALA A 219 2.87 -3.80 15.80
C ALA A 219 4.28 -3.67 15.19
N ASP A 220 5.00 -2.58 15.53
CA ASP A 220 6.33 -2.21 15.04
C ASP A 220 6.41 -1.95 13.52
N ALA A 221 5.26 -1.81 12.83
CA ALA A 221 5.23 -1.47 11.42
C ALA A 221 5.57 0.01 11.20
N LEU A 222 6.55 0.27 10.34
CA LEU A 222 6.96 1.62 9.94
C LEU A 222 5.92 2.25 9.02
N PHE A 223 5.53 3.49 9.28
CA PHE A 223 4.69 4.31 8.41
C PHE A 223 5.13 5.77 8.46
N LEU A 224 4.66 6.59 7.52
CA LEU A 224 4.85 8.03 7.57
C LEU A 224 3.58 8.71 8.07
N ASN A 225 3.73 9.65 9.01
CA ASN A 225 2.68 10.55 9.45
C ASN A 225 2.98 11.95 8.91
N ALA A 226 2.22 12.41 7.94
CA ALA A 226 2.31 13.75 7.38
C ALA A 226 1.41 14.69 8.18
N GLN A 227 1.99 15.67 8.87
CA GLN A 227 1.26 16.72 9.56
C GLN A 227 1.29 18.00 8.74
N PHE A 228 0.12 18.50 8.35
CA PHE A 228 -0.04 19.70 7.53
C PHE A 228 -0.13 20.98 8.37
N GLN A 229 0.03 22.14 7.71
CA GLN A 229 -0.04 23.44 8.38
C GLN A 229 -1.40 23.77 9.02
N ASP A 230 -2.48 23.13 8.61
CA ASP A 230 -3.82 23.26 9.22
C ASP A 230 -4.04 22.39 10.46
N GLY A 231 -3.03 21.58 10.83
CA GLY A 231 -3.08 20.65 11.96
C GLY A 231 -3.59 19.27 11.61
N THR A 232 -4.13 19.05 10.42
CA THR A 232 -4.54 17.72 9.99
C THR A 232 -3.35 16.80 9.81
N THR A 233 -3.58 15.49 9.95
CA THR A 233 -2.57 14.46 9.73
C THR A 233 -3.04 13.45 8.68
N ALA A 234 -2.10 12.87 7.96
CA ALA A 234 -2.37 11.76 7.04
C ALA A 234 -1.32 10.65 7.23
N ARG A 235 -1.80 9.42 7.39
CA ARG A 235 -0.95 8.23 7.41
C ARG A 235 -0.63 7.81 5.98
N ILE A 236 0.63 7.51 5.71
CA ILE A 236 1.11 6.92 4.46
C ILE A 236 1.78 5.61 4.85
N ASP A 237 1.17 4.51 4.45
CA ASP A 237 1.72 3.17 4.68
C ASP A 237 2.80 2.85 3.64
N PRO A 238 3.72 1.92 3.95
CA PRO A 238 4.68 1.42 2.98
C PRO A 238 3.98 0.91 1.73
N LYS A 239 4.60 1.14 0.58
CA LYS A 239 4.19 0.47 -0.65
C LYS A 239 4.28 -1.03 -0.40
N SER A 240 3.14 -1.71 -0.45
CA SER A 240 3.16 -3.18 -0.44
C SER A 240 3.89 -3.63 -1.70
N GLU A 241 4.94 -4.42 -1.54
CA GLU A 241 5.46 -5.19 -2.67
C GLU A 241 4.31 -6.11 -3.09
N GLU A 242 3.64 -5.76 -4.18
CA GLU A 242 2.72 -6.72 -4.79
C GLU A 242 3.56 -7.94 -5.14
N THR A 243 3.35 -9.04 -4.42
CA THR A 243 4.01 -10.29 -4.77
C THR A 243 3.66 -10.58 -6.23
N PRO A 244 4.67 -10.62 -7.13
CA PRO A 244 4.42 -10.91 -8.53
C PRO A 244 3.56 -12.16 -8.66
N LYS A 245 2.50 -12.11 -9.46
CA LYS A 245 1.56 -13.22 -9.57
C LYS A 245 1.53 -13.81 -10.98
N ALA A 246 1.30 -15.11 -11.03
CA ALA A 246 0.93 -15.85 -12.22
C ALA A 246 -0.51 -16.37 -12.06
N GLN A 247 -1.12 -16.73 -13.18
CA GLN A 247 -2.41 -17.42 -13.21
C GLN A 247 -2.19 -18.89 -13.56
N VAL A 248 -2.83 -19.80 -12.84
CA VAL A 248 -2.74 -21.23 -13.14
C VAL A 248 -4.11 -21.88 -13.03
N ARG A 249 -4.43 -22.76 -13.95
CA ARG A 249 -5.59 -23.67 -13.87
C ARG A 249 -5.14 -25.10 -14.13
N PHE A 250 -5.95 -26.05 -13.70
CA PHE A 250 -5.68 -27.48 -13.87
C PHE A 250 -6.86 -28.17 -14.53
N ILE A 251 -6.56 -29.14 -15.41
CA ILE A 251 -7.54 -29.96 -16.09
C ILE A 251 -7.21 -31.43 -15.86
N HIS A 252 -8.22 -32.21 -15.43
CA HIS A 252 -8.11 -33.63 -15.19
C HIS A 252 -8.62 -34.42 -16.41
N LEU A 253 -7.71 -34.94 -17.24
CA LEU A 253 -8.01 -35.71 -18.45
C LEU A 253 -7.56 -37.18 -18.37
N SER A 254 -7.40 -37.73 -17.17
CA SER A 254 -7.16 -39.17 -16.97
C SER A 254 -8.49 -39.90 -16.78
N PRO A 255 -8.91 -40.77 -17.73
CA PRO A 255 -10.28 -41.28 -17.76
C PRO A 255 -10.59 -42.32 -16.68
N ASP A 256 -9.59 -42.95 -16.09
CA ASP A 256 -9.71 -44.01 -15.07
C ASP A 256 -9.14 -43.63 -13.71
N ALA A 257 -8.64 -42.40 -13.56
CA ALA A 257 -8.16 -41.91 -12.26
C ALA A 257 -9.35 -41.35 -11.44
N PRO A 258 -9.30 -41.46 -10.10
CA PRO A 258 -10.29 -40.82 -9.23
C PRO A 258 -10.15 -39.30 -9.28
N SER A 259 -11.10 -38.58 -8.67
CA SER A 259 -10.95 -37.14 -8.44
C SER A 259 -9.65 -36.84 -7.70
N VAL A 260 -9.03 -35.71 -8.02
CA VAL A 260 -7.73 -35.33 -7.49
C VAL A 260 -7.75 -33.94 -6.87
N ASP A 261 -6.87 -33.74 -5.91
CA ASP A 261 -6.49 -32.45 -5.34
C ASP A 261 -5.09 -32.09 -5.84
N ILE A 262 -4.87 -30.80 -6.12
CA ILE A 262 -3.58 -30.30 -6.57
C ILE A 262 -2.85 -29.63 -5.41
N PHE A 263 -1.59 -29.97 -5.22
CA PHE A 263 -0.69 -29.35 -4.27
C PHE A 263 0.39 -28.57 -5.02
N ALA A 264 0.70 -27.38 -4.55
CA ALA A 264 1.78 -26.55 -5.07
C ALA A 264 2.73 -26.17 -3.92
N GLY A 265 4.02 -26.44 -4.07
CA GLY A 265 5.02 -26.15 -3.05
C GLY A 265 4.76 -26.84 -1.71
N GLY A 266 4.11 -28.00 -1.72
CA GLY A 266 3.80 -28.80 -0.53
C GLY A 266 2.47 -28.47 0.16
N ALA A 267 1.74 -27.43 -0.25
CA ALA A 267 0.43 -27.06 0.27
C ALA A 267 -0.68 -27.35 -0.75
N ALA A 268 -1.87 -27.75 -0.27
CA ALA A 268 -3.05 -27.89 -1.12
C ALA A 268 -3.41 -26.54 -1.72
N LEU A 269 -3.70 -26.52 -3.01
CA LEU A 269 -4.05 -25.31 -3.75
C LEU A 269 -5.58 -25.15 -3.72
N ASP A 270 -6.02 -24.13 -2.98
CA ASP A 270 -7.44 -23.79 -2.85
C ASP A 270 -8.08 -23.49 -4.22
N GLY A 271 -9.24 -24.09 -4.49
CA GLY A 271 -9.93 -24.03 -5.78
C GLY A 271 -9.39 -24.99 -6.86
N ALA A 272 -8.42 -25.85 -6.53
CA ALA A 272 -7.96 -26.98 -7.36
C ALA A 272 -8.11 -28.32 -6.64
N ASP A 273 -9.15 -28.44 -5.83
CA ASP A 273 -9.53 -29.62 -5.06
C ASP A 273 -10.72 -30.35 -5.72
N GLY A 274 -10.78 -31.65 -5.53
CA GLY A 274 -11.87 -32.51 -6.02
C GLY A 274 -12.04 -32.51 -7.54
N LEU A 275 -11.00 -32.25 -8.30
CA LEU A 275 -11.07 -32.21 -9.77
C LEU A 275 -11.38 -33.59 -10.34
N ALA A 276 -12.56 -33.75 -10.90
CA ALA A 276 -13.04 -35.00 -11.49
C ALA A 276 -12.87 -34.95 -13.04
N PHE A 277 -12.53 -36.08 -13.65
CA PHE A 277 -12.57 -36.23 -15.11
C PHE A 277 -13.97 -35.91 -15.67
N PRO A 278 -14.08 -35.15 -16.78
CA PRO A 278 -13.06 -34.45 -17.56
C PRO A 278 -12.97 -32.95 -17.23
N ASN A 279 -13.21 -32.56 -15.99
CA ASN A 279 -13.32 -31.17 -15.57
C ASN A 279 -11.96 -30.56 -15.16
N GLY A 280 -11.98 -29.26 -14.94
CA GLY A 280 -10.83 -28.49 -14.45
C GLY A 280 -11.23 -27.39 -13.48
N SER A 281 -10.25 -26.74 -12.92
CA SER A 281 -10.41 -25.52 -12.12
C SER A 281 -10.64 -24.29 -13.00
N GLY A 282 -11.07 -23.19 -12.39
CA GLY A 282 -10.84 -21.84 -12.94
C GLY A 282 -9.36 -21.45 -12.88
N TYR A 283 -9.03 -20.26 -13.39
CA TYR A 283 -7.71 -19.67 -13.15
C TYR A 283 -7.62 -19.21 -11.69
N LEU A 284 -6.54 -19.62 -11.03
CA LEU A 284 -6.16 -19.27 -9.67
C LEU A 284 -4.95 -18.36 -9.72
N GLU A 285 -4.95 -17.29 -8.94
CA GLU A 285 -3.77 -16.44 -8.78
C GLU A 285 -2.83 -17.05 -7.74
N VAL A 286 -1.58 -17.25 -8.13
CA VAL A 286 -0.52 -17.75 -7.27
C VAL A 286 0.71 -16.84 -7.38
N PRO A 287 1.53 -16.71 -6.34
CA PRO A 287 2.80 -15.99 -6.46
C PRO A 287 3.63 -16.54 -7.63
N ALA A 288 4.31 -15.66 -8.37
CA ALA A 288 5.29 -16.11 -9.35
C ALA A 288 6.45 -16.81 -8.64
N GLY A 289 6.97 -17.88 -9.24
CA GLY A 289 8.01 -18.69 -8.61
C GLY A 289 8.08 -20.09 -9.20
N ALA A 290 8.95 -20.92 -8.64
CA ALA A 290 9.07 -22.32 -9.00
C ALA A 290 8.33 -23.20 -7.99
N TYR A 291 7.49 -24.10 -8.47
CA TYR A 291 6.65 -24.97 -7.66
C TYR A 291 6.82 -26.44 -8.04
N ASP A 292 6.93 -27.28 -7.02
CA ASP A 292 6.68 -28.70 -7.20
C ASP A 292 5.15 -28.91 -7.15
N ILE A 293 4.59 -29.35 -8.26
CA ILE A 293 3.15 -29.62 -8.40
C ILE A 293 2.90 -31.10 -8.16
N ALA A 294 2.11 -31.44 -7.16
CA ALA A 294 1.73 -32.83 -6.90
C ALA A 294 0.24 -33.03 -7.15
N ILE A 295 -0.08 -34.16 -7.81
CA ILE A 295 -1.42 -34.64 -8.06
C ILE A 295 -1.72 -35.72 -7.04
N VAL A 296 -2.69 -35.49 -6.18
CA VAL A 296 -3.02 -36.32 -5.04
C VAL A 296 -4.47 -36.82 -5.18
N PRO A 297 -4.80 -38.08 -4.89
CA PRO A 297 -6.20 -38.52 -4.82
C PRO A 297 -6.98 -37.65 -3.84
N MET A 298 -8.19 -37.29 -4.19
CA MET A 298 -9.07 -36.41 -3.39
C MET A 298 -9.12 -36.82 -1.91
N GLY A 299 -8.85 -35.84 -1.03
CA GLY A 299 -8.81 -36.04 0.43
C GLY A 299 -7.53 -36.69 0.97
N GLY A 300 -6.56 -36.95 0.10
CA GLY A 300 -5.25 -37.46 0.49
C GLY A 300 -4.29 -36.38 1.00
N THR A 301 -3.10 -36.78 1.35
CA THR A 301 -1.99 -35.89 1.75
C THR A 301 -0.92 -35.87 0.66
N ILE A 302 0.04 -34.91 0.73
CA ILE A 302 1.14 -34.84 -0.24
C ILE A 302 1.93 -36.16 -0.35
N GLY A 303 1.98 -36.98 0.72
CA GLY A 303 2.60 -38.29 0.71
C GLY A 303 1.87 -39.34 -0.13
N ASP A 304 0.63 -39.10 -0.49
CA ASP A 304 -0.21 -39.95 -1.34
C ASP A 304 -0.18 -39.53 -2.82
N ALA A 305 0.73 -38.62 -3.20
CA ALA A 305 0.83 -38.12 -4.56
C ALA A 305 1.05 -39.25 -5.58
N VAL A 306 0.22 -39.33 -6.59
CA VAL A 306 0.31 -40.27 -7.72
C VAL A 306 1.24 -39.77 -8.83
N LEU A 307 1.46 -38.46 -8.88
CA LEU A 307 2.42 -37.80 -9.78
C LEU A 307 2.93 -36.50 -9.17
N THR A 308 4.22 -36.24 -9.34
CA THR A 308 4.83 -34.95 -8.99
C THR A 308 5.59 -34.39 -10.18
N VAL A 309 5.35 -33.14 -10.53
CA VAL A 309 6.07 -32.35 -11.54
C VAL A 309 6.95 -31.36 -10.79
N PRO A 310 8.27 -31.57 -10.73
CA PRO A 310 9.16 -30.71 -9.97
C PRO A 310 9.47 -29.42 -10.72
N GLY A 311 9.61 -28.32 -9.96
CA GLY A 311 10.21 -27.07 -10.43
C GLY A 311 9.46 -26.36 -11.54
N LEU A 312 8.12 -26.47 -11.63
CA LEU A 312 7.33 -25.71 -12.60
C LEU A 312 7.50 -24.21 -12.35
N ALA A 313 8.13 -23.50 -13.29
CA ALA A 313 8.33 -22.06 -13.20
C ALA A 313 7.05 -21.32 -13.65
N LEU A 314 6.46 -20.55 -12.74
CA LEU A 314 5.32 -19.66 -13.00
C LEU A 314 5.82 -18.22 -13.03
N GLU A 315 5.88 -17.62 -14.22
CA GLU A 315 6.38 -16.26 -14.42
C GLU A 315 5.28 -15.22 -14.15
N GLU A 316 5.68 -14.04 -13.67
CA GLU A 316 4.77 -12.92 -13.44
C GLU A 316 3.96 -12.57 -14.71
N GLY A 317 2.66 -12.35 -14.51
CA GLY A 317 1.71 -11.93 -15.56
C GLY A 317 1.41 -13.01 -16.61
N LYS A 318 2.00 -14.21 -16.50
CA LYS A 318 1.70 -15.34 -17.38
C LYS A 318 0.55 -16.18 -16.87
N ALA A 319 -0.15 -16.83 -17.78
CA ALA A 319 -1.19 -17.80 -17.49
C ALA A 319 -0.78 -19.21 -17.95
N TYR A 320 -1.15 -20.20 -17.13
CA TYR A 320 -0.75 -21.58 -17.35
C TYR A 320 -1.94 -22.53 -17.22
N THR A 321 -1.95 -23.59 -18.04
CA THR A 321 -2.84 -24.73 -17.86
C THR A 321 -2.02 -25.98 -17.57
N GLY A 322 -2.15 -26.53 -16.35
CA GLY A 322 -1.65 -27.86 -16.01
C GLY A 322 -2.67 -28.93 -16.45
N VAL A 323 -2.22 -29.94 -17.18
CA VAL A 323 -3.08 -31.02 -17.67
C VAL A 323 -2.56 -32.35 -17.14
N ALA A 324 -3.37 -33.06 -16.34
CA ALA A 324 -3.12 -34.45 -15.97
C ALA A 324 -3.84 -35.36 -16.97
N TYR A 325 -3.13 -36.26 -17.63
CA TYR A 325 -3.65 -37.07 -18.71
C TYR A 325 -3.05 -38.46 -18.76
N ASP A 326 -3.51 -39.30 -19.67
CA ASP A 326 -3.23 -40.72 -19.80
C ASP A 326 -3.99 -41.56 -18.74
N ARG A 327 -3.81 -42.87 -18.73
CA ARG A 327 -4.41 -43.76 -17.71
C ARG A 327 -3.68 -43.63 -16.39
N LEU A 328 -4.34 -43.93 -15.29
CA LEU A 328 -3.77 -43.84 -13.95
C LEU A 328 -2.45 -44.59 -13.82
N ALA A 329 -2.34 -45.79 -14.45
CA ALA A 329 -1.13 -46.59 -14.40
C ALA A 329 0.09 -45.98 -15.16
N SER A 330 -0.16 -45.02 -16.04
CA SER A 330 0.84 -44.30 -16.87
C SER A 330 0.63 -42.81 -16.84
N LEU A 331 0.06 -42.30 -15.72
CA LEU A 331 -0.33 -40.89 -15.56
C LEU A 331 0.80 -39.92 -15.90
N LYS A 332 0.48 -38.94 -16.71
CA LYS A 332 1.38 -37.88 -17.18
C LYS A 332 0.81 -36.52 -16.84
N ALA A 333 1.66 -35.53 -16.80
CA ALA A 333 1.26 -34.14 -16.74
C ALA A 333 2.06 -33.29 -17.72
N THR A 334 1.45 -32.24 -18.19
CA THR A 334 2.09 -31.19 -18.99
C THR A 334 1.58 -29.82 -18.52
N ALA A 335 2.43 -28.79 -18.66
CA ALA A 335 2.07 -27.42 -18.41
C ALA A 335 2.10 -26.64 -19.72
N LEU A 336 1.06 -25.89 -19.99
CA LEU A 336 0.86 -25.09 -21.20
C LEU A 336 0.85 -23.62 -20.80
N VAL A 337 1.59 -22.79 -21.53
CA VAL A 337 1.45 -21.34 -21.43
C VAL A 337 0.21 -20.92 -22.20
N ASP A 338 -0.65 -20.15 -21.58
CA ASP A 338 -1.90 -19.68 -22.17
C ASP A 338 -1.75 -18.24 -22.67
N ASP A 339 -2.28 -17.96 -23.84
CA ASP A 339 -2.46 -16.60 -24.34
C ASP A 339 -3.86 -16.10 -24.03
N LEU A 340 -3.99 -15.25 -23.00
CA LEU A 340 -5.24 -14.64 -22.57
C LEU A 340 -5.49 -13.27 -23.19
N SER A 341 -4.66 -12.83 -24.14
CA SER A 341 -4.92 -11.59 -24.87
C SER A 341 -6.24 -11.68 -25.64
N ALA A 342 -6.94 -10.56 -25.75
CA ALA A 342 -8.22 -10.54 -26.48
C ALA A 342 -8.03 -10.97 -27.92
N PRO A 343 -8.84 -11.92 -28.45
CA PRO A 343 -8.86 -12.25 -29.87
C PRO A 343 -9.23 -11.02 -30.72
N MET A 344 -8.91 -11.05 -32.03
CA MET A 344 -9.40 -10.02 -32.94
C MET A 344 -10.93 -9.91 -32.90
N THR A 345 -11.46 -8.72 -33.11
CA THR A 345 -12.92 -8.47 -33.11
C THR A 345 -13.66 -9.44 -34.04
N GLY A 346 -14.71 -10.11 -33.54
CA GLY A 346 -15.48 -11.11 -34.26
C GLY A 346 -14.75 -12.47 -34.43
N LYS A 347 -13.70 -12.70 -33.62
CA LYS A 347 -12.97 -13.98 -33.58
C LYS A 347 -13.03 -14.60 -32.19
N LEU A 348 -12.84 -15.90 -32.15
CA LEU A 348 -12.51 -16.68 -30.96
C LEU A 348 -11.12 -17.30 -31.16
N ARG A 349 -10.42 -17.54 -30.04
CA ARG A 349 -9.12 -18.19 -30.05
C ARG A 349 -9.25 -19.58 -29.46
N VAL A 350 -8.75 -20.58 -30.18
CA VAL A 350 -8.84 -22.00 -29.82
C VAL A 350 -7.54 -22.72 -30.13
N ARG A 351 -7.19 -23.69 -29.28
CA ARG A 351 -6.16 -24.68 -29.59
C ARG A 351 -6.67 -26.08 -29.31
N ALA A 352 -6.21 -27.07 -30.06
CA ALA A 352 -6.51 -28.48 -29.84
C ALA A 352 -5.47 -29.09 -28.88
N ILE A 353 -5.94 -29.97 -28.01
CA ILE A 353 -5.12 -30.77 -27.11
C ILE A 353 -5.57 -32.22 -27.26
N HIS A 354 -4.68 -33.12 -27.71
CA HIS A 354 -5.03 -34.53 -27.89
C HIS A 354 -4.54 -35.38 -26.72
N MET A 355 -5.47 -35.73 -25.80
CA MET A 355 -5.18 -36.46 -24.55
C MET A 355 -5.93 -37.81 -24.44
N ALA A 356 -6.40 -38.38 -25.57
CA ALA A 356 -7.05 -39.67 -25.61
C ALA A 356 -5.99 -40.80 -25.72
N PRO A 357 -5.78 -41.64 -24.65
CA PRO A 357 -4.59 -42.51 -24.53
C PRO A 357 -4.57 -43.68 -25.53
N ASP A 358 -5.70 -44.12 -26.02
CA ASP A 358 -5.79 -45.29 -26.91
C ASP A 358 -6.06 -44.91 -28.38
N VAL A 359 -5.93 -43.62 -28.70
CA VAL A 359 -6.12 -43.09 -30.03
C VAL A 359 -4.79 -42.65 -30.60
N GLY A 360 -4.51 -43.00 -31.83
CA GLY A 360 -3.31 -42.53 -32.56
C GLY A 360 -3.32 -41.03 -32.82
N ALA A 361 -2.57 -40.59 -33.79
CA ALA A 361 -2.67 -39.20 -34.21
C ALA A 361 -4.05 -38.92 -34.81
N VAL A 362 -4.57 -37.70 -34.67
CA VAL A 362 -5.87 -37.31 -35.15
C VAL A 362 -5.80 -36.07 -36.03
N ASP A 363 -6.55 -36.08 -37.10
CA ASP A 363 -6.89 -34.86 -37.83
C ASP A 363 -8.17 -34.25 -37.31
N ILE A 364 -8.22 -32.95 -37.15
CA ILE A 364 -9.41 -32.25 -36.70
C ILE A 364 -9.97 -31.41 -37.85
N TRP A 365 -11.21 -31.64 -38.17
CA TRP A 365 -11.90 -31.01 -39.28
C TRP A 365 -13.01 -30.10 -38.78
N ASN A 366 -13.18 -28.94 -39.44
CA ASN A 366 -14.41 -28.18 -39.35
C ASN A 366 -15.36 -28.65 -40.45
N ILE A 367 -16.56 -29.08 -40.08
CA ILE A 367 -17.60 -29.57 -41.00
C ILE A 367 -18.70 -28.51 -41.04
N PRO A 368 -18.69 -27.57 -41.97
CA PRO A 368 -19.69 -26.53 -42.05
C PRO A 368 -21.05 -27.13 -42.53
N ALA A 369 -22.17 -26.49 -42.14
CA ALA A 369 -23.50 -26.90 -42.61
C ALA A 369 -23.65 -26.76 -44.15
N GLU A 370 -22.93 -25.86 -44.75
CA GLU A 370 -22.84 -25.65 -46.18
C GLU A 370 -21.37 -25.47 -46.62
N GLY A 371 -20.95 -26.13 -47.68
CA GLY A 371 -19.58 -26.14 -48.19
C GLY A 371 -18.79 -27.40 -47.83
N ASP A 372 -17.54 -27.45 -48.26
CA ASP A 372 -16.68 -28.59 -48.02
C ASP A 372 -16.03 -28.56 -46.62
N PRO A 373 -15.84 -29.74 -45.99
CA PRO A 373 -15.06 -29.85 -44.76
C PRO A 373 -13.63 -29.33 -44.94
N ALA A 374 -13.11 -28.67 -43.92
CA ALA A 374 -11.75 -28.13 -43.95
C ALA A 374 -10.95 -28.60 -42.72
N LYS A 375 -9.74 -29.11 -42.95
CA LYS A 375 -8.85 -29.54 -41.90
C LYS A 375 -8.39 -28.31 -41.06
N VAL A 376 -8.57 -28.36 -39.76
CA VAL A 376 -8.22 -27.30 -38.79
C VAL A 376 -6.87 -27.62 -38.15
N TYR A 377 -6.67 -28.89 -37.76
CA TYR A 377 -5.40 -29.40 -37.27
C TYR A 377 -5.08 -30.72 -37.98
N ASP A 378 -3.81 -30.90 -38.33
CA ASP A 378 -3.31 -32.03 -39.07
C ASP A 378 -2.39 -32.89 -38.19
N ASN A 379 -2.65 -34.20 -38.18
CA ASN A 379 -1.82 -35.22 -37.55
C ASN A 379 -1.38 -34.90 -36.14
N VAL A 380 -2.33 -34.57 -35.24
CA VAL A 380 -2.06 -34.25 -33.84
C VAL A 380 -1.85 -35.55 -33.05
N PRO A 381 -0.63 -35.90 -32.63
CA PRO A 381 -0.38 -37.15 -31.91
C PRO A 381 -0.84 -37.07 -30.46
N PHE A 382 -1.02 -38.23 -29.82
CA PHE A 382 -1.35 -38.31 -28.41
C PHE A 382 -0.34 -37.55 -27.55
N GLY A 383 -0.84 -36.70 -26.62
CA GLY A 383 -0.05 -35.82 -25.76
C GLY A 383 0.38 -34.52 -26.42
N ALA A 384 0.07 -34.29 -27.67
CA ALA A 384 0.43 -33.06 -28.38
C ALA A 384 -0.61 -31.96 -28.18
N VAL A 385 -0.14 -30.74 -28.37
CA VAL A 385 -0.89 -29.48 -28.25
C VAL A 385 -0.70 -28.72 -29.56
N GLY A 386 -1.79 -28.38 -30.22
CA GLY A 386 -1.78 -27.56 -31.43
C GLY A 386 -1.52 -26.07 -31.09
N ASP A 387 -1.13 -25.33 -32.11
CA ASP A 387 -1.02 -23.86 -31.99
C ASP A 387 -2.38 -23.21 -31.84
N TYR A 388 -2.41 -22.00 -31.31
CA TYR A 388 -3.62 -21.21 -31.27
C TYR A 388 -4.08 -20.78 -32.65
N LEU A 389 -5.37 -20.97 -32.93
CA LEU A 389 -6.05 -20.51 -34.14
C LEU A 389 -7.09 -19.44 -33.78
N GLU A 390 -7.20 -18.42 -34.62
CA GLU A 390 -8.29 -17.46 -34.53
C GLU A 390 -9.37 -17.76 -35.56
N LEU A 391 -10.48 -18.26 -35.08
CA LEU A 391 -11.64 -18.63 -35.90
C LEU A 391 -12.73 -17.54 -35.81
N PRO A 392 -13.57 -17.36 -36.85
CA PRO A 392 -14.76 -16.50 -36.71
C PRO A 392 -15.62 -16.92 -35.54
N GLU A 393 -16.29 -15.97 -34.86
CA GLU A 393 -17.32 -16.32 -33.86
C GLU A 393 -18.47 -17.10 -34.53
N GLY A 394 -18.99 -18.13 -33.86
CA GLY A 394 -20.09 -18.95 -34.38
C GLY A 394 -20.15 -20.34 -33.79
N ALA A 395 -21.06 -21.15 -34.31
CA ALA A 395 -21.17 -22.58 -33.98
C ALA A 395 -20.34 -23.39 -34.97
N TYR A 396 -19.61 -24.38 -34.43
CA TYR A 396 -18.77 -25.28 -35.22
C TYR A 396 -19.22 -26.72 -35.03
N THR A 397 -19.21 -27.48 -36.11
CA THR A 397 -19.28 -28.93 -36.07
C THR A 397 -17.87 -29.44 -36.36
N LEU A 398 -17.29 -30.16 -35.39
CA LEU A 398 -15.92 -30.68 -35.49
C LEU A 398 -15.97 -32.17 -35.76
N GLY A 399 -15.16 -32.65 -36.68
CA GLY A 399 -14.96 -34.07 -36.94
C GLY A 399 -13.52 -34.47 -36.63
N PHE A 400 -13.36 -35.70 -36.16
CA PHE A 400 -12.07 -36.33 -35.88
C PHE A 400 -11.84 -37.49 -36.82
N ASP A 401 -10.80 -37.44 -37.60
CA ASP A 401 -10.31 -38.53 -38.45
C ASP A 401 -9.13 -39.21 -37.69
N VAL A 402 -9.30 -40.48 -37.34
CA VAL A 402 -8.36 -41.24 -36.51
C VAL A 402 -7.62 -42.31 -37.31
N ASN A 403 -7.91 -42.41 -38.61
CA ASN A 403 -7.30 -43.42 -39.48
C ASN A 403 -6.60 -42.80 -40.69
N GLU A 404 -6.56 -41.48 -40.81
CA GLU A 404 -5.89 -40.67 -41.85
C GLU A 404 -6.42 -40.93 -43.27
N ASP A 405 -7.72 -41.28 -43.42
CA ASP A 405 -8.33 -41.49 -44.72
C ASP A 405 -9.01 -40.22 -45.30
N ALA A 406 -8.86 -39.10 -44.63
CA ALA A 406 -9.45 -37.78 -44.91
C ALA A 406 -10.98 -37.76 -44.81
N VAL A 407 -11.57 -38.70 -44.07
CA VAL A 407 -12.99 -38.75 -43.73
C VAL A 407 -13.14 -38.77 -42.20
N PRO A 408 -13.77 -37.82 -41.59
CA PRO A 408 -13.99 -37.85 -40.14
C PRO A 408 -14.73 -39.11 -39.66
N ASP A 409 -14.13 -39.88 -38.75
CA ASP A 409 -14.74 -41.08 -38.17
C ASP A 409 -15.71 -40.72 -37.05
N VAL A 410 -15.51 -39.59 -36.37
CA VAL A 410 -16.34 -39.09 -35.29
C VAL A 410 -16.70 -37.63 -35.55
N VAL A 411 -17.99 -37.31 -35.40
CA VAL A 411 -18.51 -35.94 -35.64
C VAL A 411 -19.32 -35.45 -34.43
#